data_9394e32a09a5e33b605a2c7a73a7ce14
#
_entry.id   9394e32a09a5e33b605a2c7a73a7ce14
#
_cell.length_a   1.000
_cell.length_b   1.000
_cell.length_c   1.000
_cell.angle_alpha   90.00
_cell.angle_beta   90.00
_cell.angle_gamma   90.00
#
_symmetry.space_group_name_H-M   'P 1'
#
loop_
_entity.id
_entity.type
_entity.pdbx_description
1 polymer ?
#
loop_
_entity_poly.entity_id
_entity_poly.type
_entity_poly.pdbx_seq_one_letter_code
_entity_poly.pdbx_strand_id
1 'polypeptide(L)'
;MSEELKYNEPWILQRADPYVYRHTDGNYYFTASIPAYDRIVLRRSETLAGLKDAEEVTVWEKHKEGIMSEHIWAPELHYLDGKWYIYFAGGDKDDIWAIRPYVLECADTDPLTGAWTEKGKMGRADADEFSFEAFSLDATVFENKGKHYYVWAEKVGVGKQISNLYIGEMETPYKLKTVQVLLTSPDYDWERVGFWVNEGPAVIHHDGRIYLTYSASETGAAYCMGMLTADEDSDLLDPKSWTKERYPVLRTDESRGIYGPGHNSFTEDEEGNPVMVYHARTEAEIEGNPLYNPNRHAMLMKIRWDEKKGAPIFSYED
;
A
#
# COMPACT_ATOMS: atom_id res chain seq x y z
N MET A 1 -6.78 -8.75 29.92
CA MET A 1 -7.94 -8.14 29.25
C MET A 1 -7.46 -7.75 27.89
N SER A 2 -8.03 -8.31 26.81
CA SER A 2 -7.71 -7.86 25.45
C SER A 2 -8.08 -6.37 25.36
N GLU A 3 -7.12 -5.55 24.92
CA GLU A 3 -7.41 -4.14 24.65
C GLU A 3 -8.45 -4.09 23.52
N GLU A 4 -9.53 -3.35 23.73
CA GLU A 4 -10.60 -3.23 22.73
C GLU A 4 -10.06 -2.41 21.54
N LEU A 5 -10.24 -2.92 20.32
CA LEU A 5 -9.86 -2.21 19.10
C LEU A 5 -10.65 -0.89 18.99
N LYS A 6 -9.95 0.19 18.78
CA LYS A 6 -10.53 1.48 18.47
C LYS A 6 -10.39 1.78 16.99
N TYR A 7 -11.51 2.16 16.39
CA TYR A 7 -11.58 2.47 14.98
C TYR A 7 -11.63 3.97 14.74
N ASN A 8 -11.09 4.41 13.60
CA ASN A 8 -11.09 5.81 13.16
C ASN A 8 -10.40 6.78 14.16
N GLU A 9 -9.43 6.26 14.91
CA GLU A 9 -8.55 7.00 15.83
C GLU A 9 -7.09 6.61 15.56
N PRO A 10 -6.09 7.44 15.92
CA PRO A 10 -4.68 7.06 15.85
C PRO A 10 -4.41 5.78 16.65
N TRP A 11 -4.03 4.72 15.95
CA TRP A 11 -3.73 3.41 16.53
C TRP A 11 -2.22 3.23 16.75
N ILE A 12 -1.42 3.37 15.69
CA ILE A 12 0.04 3.39 15.79
C ILE A 12 0.55 4.74 15.27
N LEU A 13 1.16 5.51 16.16
CA LEU A 13 1.57 6.88 15.87
C LEU A 13 2.74 6.93 14.88
N GLN A 14 2.70 7.92 13.97
CA GLN A 14 3.79 8.22 13.05
C GLN A 14 4.23 7.00 12.21
N ARG A 15 3.24 6.25 11.72
CA ARG A 15 3.42 5.13 10.79
C ARG A 15 2.54 5.35 9.58
N ALA A 16 3.15 5.95 8.55
CA ALA A 16 2.50 6.15 7.25
C ALA A 16 2.50 4.84 6.46
N ASP A 17 1.61 4.75 5.47
CA ASP A 17 1.59 3.63 4.53
C ASP A 17 1.53 2.26 5.26
N PRO A 18 0.58 2.10 6.22
CA PRO A 18 0.57 0.95 7.11
C PRO A 18 0.10 -0.31 6.39
N TYR A 19 0.81 -1.40 6.62
CA TYR A 19 0.47 -2.72 6.09
C TYR A 19 0.36 -3.75 7.20
N VAL A 20 -0.72 -4.51 7.23
CA VAL A 20 -0.92 -5.62 8.17
C VAL A 20 -1.17 -6.91 7.40
N TYR A 21 -0.34 -7.90 7.66
CA TYR A 21 -0.47 -9.25 7.15
C TYR A 21 -0.88 -10.22 8.26
N ARG A 22 -2.02 -10.90 8.08
CA ARG A 22 -2.44 -12.01 8.95
C ARG A 22 -1.94 -13.31 8.35
N HIS A 23 -1.03 -13.99 9.04
CA HIS A 23 -0.44 -15.21 8.55
C HIS A 23 -1.20 -16.47 9.05
N THR A 24 -1.02 -17.58 8.36
CA THR A 24 -1.64 -18.88 8.69
C THR A 24 -1.18 -19.48 10.01
N ASP A 25 -0.10 -18.95 10.61
CA ASP A 25 0.35 -19.27 11.96
C ASP A 25 -0.52 -18.63 13.08
N GLY A 26 -1.51 -17.81 12.68
CA GLY A 26 -2.40 -17.08 13.57
C GLY A 26 -1.87 -15.72 14.02
N ASN A 27 -0.64 -15.35 13.67
CA ASN A 27 -0.07 -14.06 14.03
C ASN A 27 -0.39 -12.97 12.99
N TYR A 28 -0.40 -11.75 13.50
CA TYR A 28 -0.43 -10.51 12.72
C TYR A 28 0.97 -9.93 12.64
N TYR A 29 1.31 -9.45 11.47
CA TYR A 29 2.57 -8.76 11.19
C TYR A 29 2.28 -7.36 10.67
N PHE A 30 2.95 -6.36 11.21
CA PHE A 30 2.78 -4.96 10.83
C PHE A 30 4.08 -4.39 10.31
N THR A 31 4.00 -3.61 9.25
CA THR A 31 5.07 -2.75 8.74
C THR A 31 4.48 -1.42 8.26
N ALA A 32 5.33 -0.40 8.10
CA ALA A 32 4.93 0.93 7.64
C ALA A 32 6.16 1.77 7.28
N SER A 33 5.96 2.86 6.57
CA SER A 33 6.98 3.91 6.46
C SER A 33 7.23 4.55 7.81
N ILE A 34 8.48 4.57 8.24
CA ILE A 34 8.90 5.28 9.45
C ILE A 34 9.35 6.70 9.09
N PRO A 35 9.25 7.69 10.00
CA PRO A 35 9.55 9.09 9.69
C PRO A 35 10.97 9.37 9.18
N ALA A 36 11.94 8.54 9.57
CA ALA A 36 13.33 8.67 9.16
C ALA A 36 13.59 8.17 7.73
N TYR A 37 12.70 7.36 7.14
CA TYR A 37 12.83 6.76 5.81
C TYR A 37 14.16 6.04 5.57
N ASP A 38 14.69 5.40 6.61
CA ASP A 38 16.06 4.84 6.63
C ASP A 38 16.12 3.33 6.86
N ARG A 39 15.00 2.66 7.16
CA ARG A 39 14.95 1.22 7.45
C ARG A 39 13.54 0.66 7.29
N ILE A 40 13.47 -0.66 7.30
CA ILE A 40 12.22 -1.42 7.34
C ILE A 40 12.11 -2.12 8.68
N VAL A 41 10.93 -2.01 9.28
CA VAL A 41 10.64 -2.57 10.59
C VAL A 41 9.45 -3.52 10.50
N LEU A 42 9.45 -4.54 11.37
CA LEU A 42 8.31 -5.44 11.56
C LEU A 42 7.89 -5.46 13.03
N ARG A 43 6.60 -5.61 13.27
CA ARG A 43 6.02 -5.97 14.56
C ARG A 43 5.24 -7.26 14.39
N ARG A 44 5.13 -8.08 15.45
CA ARG A 44 4.32 -9.29 15.48
C ARG A 44 3.47 -9.35 16.74
N SER A 45 2.24 -9.81 16.61
CA SER A 45 1.33 -10.05 17.72
C SER A 45 0.35 -11.19 17.39
N GLU A 46 -0.13 -11.90 18.41
CA GLU A 46 -1.20 -12.88 18.27
C GLU A 46 -2.57 -12.23 18.05
N THR A 47 -2.68 -10.92 18.30
CA THR A 47 -3.92 -10.16 18.11
C THR A 47 -3.67 -8.87 17.33
N LEU A 48 -4.67 -8.43 16.55
CA LEU A 48 -4.60 -7.17 15.82
C LEU A 48 -4.35 -5.99 16.79
N ALA A 49 -5.08 -5.95 17.91
CA ALA A 49 -4.91 -4.93 18.94
C ALA A 49 -3.48 -4.88 19.50
N GLY A 50 -2.89 -6.05 19.74
CA GLY A 50 -1.57 -6.17 20.34
C GLY A 50 -0.42 -5.64 19.47
N LEU A 51 -0.63 -5.43 18.17
CA LEU A 51 0.38 -4.82 17.29
C LEU A 51 0.76 -3.41 17.72
N LYS A 52 -0.16 -2.68 18.37
CA LYS A 52 0.08 -1.33 18.87
C LYS A 52 1.29 -1.26 19.80
N ASP A 53 1.37 -2.20 20.75
CA ASP A 53 2.40 -2.23 21.78
C ASP A 53 3.49 -3.27 21.52
N ALA A 54 3.41 -4.01 20.41
CA ALA A 54 4.42 -4.99 20.03
C ALA A 54 5.77 -4.33 19.76
N GLU A 55 6.84 -5.05 20.11
CA GLU A 55 8.20 -4.62 19.84
C GLU A 55 8.41 -4.42 18.33
N GLU A 56 9.04 -3.31 17.98
CA GLU A 56 9.40 -2.99 16.60
C GLU A 56 10.82 -3.44 16.32
N VAL A 57 10.96 -4.42 15.43
CA VAL A 57 12.26 -5.01 15.06
C VAL A 57 12.68 -4.47 13.70
N THR A 58 13.89 -3.89 13.63
CA THR A 58 14.51 -3.52 12.36
C THR A 58 14.99 -4.79 11.65
N VAL A 59 14.45 -5.05 10.45
CA VAL A 59 14.78 -6.22 9.64
C VAL A 59 15.71 -5.90 8.48
N TRP A 60 15.76 -4.63 8.06
CA TRP A 60 16.67 -4.16 7.01
C TRP A 60 16.93 -2.65 7.17
N GLU A 61 18.13 -2.19 6.84
CA GLU A 61 18.55 -0.78 6.86
C GLU A 61 19.00 -0.32 5.48
N LYS A 62 18.75 0.96 5.17
CA LYS A 62 19.16 1.57 3.89
C LYS A 62 20.66 1.49 3.67
N HIS A 63 21.06 1.46 2.42
CA HIS A 63 22.47 1.54 2.05
C HIS A 63 23.05 2.92 2.41
N LYS A 64 24.35 2.98 2.52
CA LYS A 64 25.07 4.24 2.74
C LYS A 64 25.21 5.07 1.47
N GLU A 65 25.23 4.42 0.30
CA GLU A 65 25.48 4.98 -1.03
C GLU A 65 24.72 4.18 -2.08
N GLY A 66 24.46 4.80 -3.24
CA GLY A 66 23.80 4.20 -4.38
C GLY A 66 22.31 3.95 -4.17
N ILE A 67 21.78 2.95 -4.85
CA ILE A 67 20.36 2.56 -4.77
C ILE A 67 19.98 2.11 -3.36
N MET A 68 18.69 2.26 -2.99
CA MET A 68 18.16 1.92 -1.66
C MET A 68 18.85 2.67 -0.50
N SER A 69 19.37 3.87 -0.76
CA SER A 69 20.06 4.68 0.24
C SER A 69 19.27 5.90 0.72
N GLU A 70 18.15 6.20 0.10
CA GLU A 70 17.24 7.29 0.47
C GLU A 70 15.79 6.90 0.27
N HIS A 71 14.88 7.56 0.99
CA HIS A 71 13.44 7.45 0.80
C HIS A 71 12.93 6.00 0.81
N ILE A 72 13.22 5.26 1.88
CA ILE A 72 12.68 3.90 2.06
C ILE A 72 11.23 4.03 2.47
N TRP A 73 10.31 3.75 1.51
CA TRP A 73 8.89 4.01 1.64
C TRP A 73 8.01 2.80 1.41
N ALA A 74 6.83 2.85 2.01
CA ALA A 74 5.70 1.96 1.76
C ALA A 74 6.07 0.46 1.70
N PRO A 75 6.71 -0.10 2.75
CA PRO A 75 6.98 -1.53 2.78
C PRO A 75 5.69 -2.32 2.95
N GLU A 76 5.51 -3.38 2.17
CA GLU A 76 4.47 -4.38 2.32
C GLU A 76 5.06 -5.77 2.53
N LEU A 77 4.58 -6.49 3.52
CA LEU A 77 5.01 -7.86 3.84
C LEU A 77 4.05 -8.88 3.24
N HIS A 78 4.55 -9.78 2.41
CA HIS A 78 3.79 -10.84 1.77
C HIS A 78 4.43 -12.21 2.01
N TYR A 79 3.61 -13.27 2.04
CA TYR A 79 4.08 -14.65 2.09
C TYR A 79 3.67 -15.37 0.82
N LEU A 80 4.63 -15.65 -0.06
CA LEU A 80 4.41 -16.25 -1.38
C LEU A 80 5.31 -17.46 -1.53
N ASP A 81 4.78 -18.55 -2.06
CA ASP A 81 5.54 -19.78 -2.38
C ASP A 81 6.42 -20.29 -1.22
N GLY A 82 5.91 -20.16 0.01
CA GLY A 82 6.60 -20.66 1.21
C GLY A 82 7.71 -19.76 1.74
N LYS A 83 7.80 -18.51 1.30
CA LYS A 83 8.78 -17.51 1.74
C LYS A 83 8.14 -16.16 2.00
N TRP A 84 8.84 -15.34 2.79
CA TRP A 84 8.48 -13.96 3.04
C TRP A 84 9.12 -13.02 2.02
N TYR A 85 8.36 -12.03 1.59
CA TYR A 85 8.82 -10.96 0.71
C TYR A 85 8.41 -9.61 1.28
N ILE A 86 9.30 -8.63 1.16
CA ILE A 86 8.96 -7.23 1.42
C ILE A 86 9.15 -6.47 0.11
N TYR A 87 8.06 -5.85 -0.35
CA TYR A 87 8.07 -4.90 -1.46
C TYR A 87 8.12 -3.50 -0.88
N PHE A 88 9.01 -2.65 -1.40
CA PHE A 88 9.16 -1.28 -0.91
C PHE A 88 9.73 -0.38 -2.00
N ALA A 89 9.59 0.94 -1.83
CA ALA A 89 10.22 1.92 -2.69
C ALA A 89 11.48 2.47 -2.06
N GLY A 90 12.49 2.74 -2.87
CA GLY A 90 13.75 3.36 -2.42
C GLY A 90 14.34 4.26 -3.47
N GLY A 91 15.06 5.29 -3.02
CA GLY A 91 15.81 6.23 -3.83
C GLY A 91 17.32 5.98 -3.81
N ASP A 92 18.03 6.80 -4.58
CA ASP A 92 19.47 6.80 -4.68
C ASP A 92 20.02 8.09 -4.05
N LYS A 93 21.11 8.03 -3.29
CA LYS A 93 21.72 9.18 -2.65
C LYS A 93 22.17 10.26 -3.64
N ASP A 94 22.57 9.85 -4.85
CA ASP A 94 23.01 10.79 -5.90
C ASP A 94 21.82 11.43 -6.62
N ASP A 95 20.65 10.76 -6.62
CA ASP A 95 19.37 11.28 -7.07
C ASP A 95 18.25 10.73 -6.18
N ILE A 96 17.92 11.45 -5.13
CA ILE A 96 16.95 11.02 -4.12
C ILE A 96 15.54 10.81 -4.67
N TRP A 97 15.25 11.31 -5.87
CA TRP A 97 13.99 11.15 -6.59
C TRP A 97 14.03 10.06 -7.65
N ALA A 98 15.15 9.36 -7.82
CA ALA A 98 15.23 8.15 -8.62
C ALA A 98 14.59 6.96 -7.90
N ILE A 99 13.33 7.13 -7.50
CA ILE A 99 12.56 6.15 -6.74
C ILE A 99 12.21 4.95 -7.62
N ARG A 100 12.48 3.74 -7.12
CA ARG A 100 12.19 2.46 -7.78
C ARG A 100 11.66 1.45 -6.78
N PRO A 101 10.88 0.44 -7.23
CA PRO A 101 10.44 -0.65 -6.38
C PRO A 101 11.55 -1.70 -6.21
N TYR A 102 11.76 -2.13 -4.99
CA TYR A 102 12.74 -3.14 -4.60
C TYR A 102 12.07 -4.29 -3.85
N VAL A 103 12.75 -5.42 -3.80
CA VAL A 103 12.25 -6.65 -3.19
C VAL A 103 13.30 -7.25 -2.26
N LEU A 104 12.88 -7.60 -1.04
CA LEU A 104 13.62 -8.43 -0.10
C LEU A 104 12.95 -9.80 -0.01
N GLU A 105 13.73 -10.86 0.19
CA GLU A 105 13.29 -12.23 0.41
C GLU A 105 13.85 -12.77 1.72
N CYS A 106 13.01 -13.41 2.53
CA CYS A 106 13.43 -14.19 3.69
C CYS A 106 12.87 -15.62 3.57
N ALA A 107 13.74 -16.60 3.58
CA ALA A 107 13.37 -18.02 3.49
C ALA A 107 13.17 -18.67 4.88
N ASP A 108 13.48 -17.96 5.95
CA ASP A 108 13.29 -18.44 7.31
C ASP A 108 11.82 -18.36 7.73
N THR A 109 11.42 -19.19 8.65
CA THR A 109 10.04 -19.27 9.14
C THR A 109 9.62 -17.98 9.86
N ASP A 110 10.53 -17.39 10.63
CA ASP A 110 10.27 -16.16 11.38
C ASP A 110 10.88 -14.95 10.67
N PRO A 111 10.07 -14.04 10.09
CA PRO A 111 10.58 -12.90 9.34
C PRO A 111 11.20 -11.80 10.23
N LEU A 112 10.96 -11.82 11.57
CA LEU A 112 11.55 -10.83 12.49
C LEU A 112 13.01 -11.12 12.80
N THR A 113 13.38 -12.39 12.82
CA THR A 113 14.75 -12.84 13.17
C THR A 113 15.46 -13.50 12.00
N GLY A 114 14.76 -13.76 10.91
CA GLY A 114 15.29 -14.39 9.71
C GLY A 114 16.23 -13.51 8.91
N ALA A 115 17.01 -14.14 8.04
CA ALA A 115 17.95 -13.46 7.16
C ALA A 115 17.25 -12.93 5.91
N TRP A 116 17.23 -11.62 5.74
CA TRP A 116 16.69 -10.96 4.55
C TRP A 116 17.75 -10.82 3.46
N THR A 117 17.39 -11.22 2.23
CA THR A 117 18.26 -11.16 1.06
C THR A 117 17.65 -10.18 0.05
N GLU A 118 18.45 -9.24 -0.43
CA GLU A 118 18.04 -8.30 -1.47
C GLU A 118 17.93 -9.01 -2.82
N LYS A 119 16.76 -8.90 -3.45
CA LYS A 119 16.53 -9.38 -4.83
C LYS A 119 16.79 -8.27 -5.85
N GLY A 120 17.02 -7.05 -5.36
CA GLY A 120 17.24 -5.86 -6.18
C GLY A 120 15.94 -5.19 -6.63
N LYS A 121 16.02 -4.37 -7.68
CA LYS A 121 14.86 -3.72 -8.30
C LYS A 121 13.90 -4.77 -8.84
N MET A 122 12.58 -4.55 -8.69
CA MET A 122 11.56 -5.39 -9.31
C MET A 122 11.85 -5.58 -10.80
N GLY A 123 11.88 -6.84 -11.25
CA GLY A 123 12.16 -7.17 -12.64
C GLY A 123 10.93 -6.95 -13.53
N ARG A 124 11.14 -6.34 -14.68
CA ARG A 124 10.11 -6.23 -15.73
C ARG A 124 10.08 -7.49 -16.59
N ALA A 125 9.01 -7.67 -17.35
CA ALA A 125 8.93 -8.73 -18.36
C ALA A 125 9.97 -8.52 -19.47
N ASP A 126 10.43 -9.59 -20.10
CA ASP A 126 11.48 -9.51 -21.12
C ASP A 126 11.09 -8.66 -22.35
N ALA A 127 9.78 -8.57 -22.64
CA ALA A 127 9.24 -7.75 -23.73
C ALA A 127 8.85 -6.31 -23.31
N ASP A 128 9.10 -5.94 -22.05
CA ASP A 128 8.75 -4.63 -21.50
C ASP A 128 9.98 -3.74 -21.39
N GLU A 129 9.95 -2.58 -22.04
CA GLU A 129 11.04 -1.59 -21.99
C GLU A 129 10.72 -0.39 -21.08
N PHE A 130 9.51 -0.32 -20.50
CA PHE A 130 9.00 0.87 -19.83
C PHE A 130 8.82 0.73 -18.34
N SER A 131 8.39 -0.44 -17.83
CA SER A 131 8.15 -0.64 -16.39
C SER A 131 9.39 -0.36 -15.56
N PHE A 132 9.18 0.41 -14.48
CA PHE A 132 10.21 0.77 -13.50
C PHE A 132 11.37 1.61 -14.02
N GLU A 133 11.20 2.29 -15.15
CA GLU A 133 12.21 3.23 -15.68
C GLU A 133 11.99 4.66 -15.19
N ALA A 134 10.75 5.04 -14.88
CA ALA A 134 10.43 6.33 -14.26
C ALA A 134 10.33 6.22 -12.73
N PHE A 135 9.96 7.31 -12.06
CA PHE A 135 9.62 7.32 -10.64
C PHE A 135 8.47 6.36 -10.38
N SER A 136 8.76 5.25 -9.70
CA SER A 136 7.81 4.16 -9.47
C SER A 136 7.87 3.67 -8.03
N LEU A 137 6.70 3.45 -7.42
CA LEU A 137 6.54 3.16 -5.99
C LEU A 137 5.21 2.46 -5.67
N ASP A 138 4.98 2.24 -4.39
CA ASP A 138 3.72 1.82 -3.79
C ASP A 138 3.14 0.60 -4.49
N ALA A 139 3.81 -0.52 -4.33
CA ALA A 139 3.37 -1.73 -4.99
C ALA A 139 2.70 -2.68 -4.01
N THR A 140 1.60 -3.29 -4.48
CA THR A 140 0.94 -4.40 -3.79
C THR A 140 0.92 -5.65 -4.65
N VAL A 141 0.84 -6.80 -4.00
CA VAL A 141 0.69 -8.12 -4.63
C VAL A 141 -0.62 -8.75 -4.18
N PHE A 142 -1.37 -9.29 -5.12
CA PHE A 142 -2.54 -10.10 -4.81
C PHE A 142 -2.61 -11.35 -5.70
N GLU A 143 -3.28 -12.37 -5.20
CA GLU A 143 -3.56 -13.58 -5.95
C GLU A 143 -4.96 -13.55 -6.54
N ASN A 144 -5.12 -14.01 -7.78
CA ASN A 144 -6.41 -14.34 -8.36
C ASN A 144 -6.28 -15.61 -9.20
N LYS A 145 -7.02 -16.67 -8.84
CA LYS A 145 -7.09 -17.95 -9.55
C LYS A 145 -5.73 -18.59 -9.82
N GLY A 146 -4.87 -18.62 -8.79
CA GLY A 146 -3.55 -19.21 -8.83
C GLY A 146 -2.51 -18.42 -9.61
N LYS A 147 -2.79 -17.16 -9.92
CA LYS A 147 -1.87 -16.22 -10.51
C LYS A 147 -1.61 -15.06 -9.54
N HIS A 148 -0.36 -14.63 -9.45
CA HIS A 148 -0.01 -13.43 -8.71
C HIS A 148 0.05 -12.23 -9.65
N TYR A 149 -0.52 -11.12 -9.20
CA TYR A 149 -0.52 -9.84 -9.88
C TYR A 149 0.19 -8.80 -9.03
N TYR A 150 0.97 -7.96 -9.70
CA TYR A 150 1.68 -6.84 -9.10
C TYR A 150 1.04 -5.54 -9.60
N VAL A 151 0.62 -4.68 -8.69
CA VAL A 151 0.05 -3.36 -9.01
C VAL A 151 0.95 -2.29 -8.41
N TRP A 152 1.30 -1.28 -9.18
CA TRP A 152 2.22 -0.22 -8.73
C TRP A 152 1.85 1.13 -9.31
N ALA A 153 2.35 2.19 -8.68
CA ALA A 153 2.28 3.55 -9.20
C ALA A 153 3.55 3.91 -9.97
N GLU A 154 3.40 4.53 -11.14
CA GLU A 154 4.54 5.04 -11.92
C GLU A 154 4.21 6.35 -12.61
N LYS A 155 5.14 7.30 -12.54
CA LYS A 155 5.00 8.62 -13.17
C LYS A 155 5.32 8.54 -14.66
N VAL A 156 4.46 9.17 -15.44
CA VAL A 156 4.64 9.39 -16.87
C VAL A 156 4.33 10.85 -17.21
N GLY A 157 4.72 11.29 -18.38
CA GLY A 157 4.24 12.53 -18.97
C GLY A 157 5.31 13.43 -19.52
N VAL A 158 4.87 14.31 -20.42
CA VAL A 158 5.62 15.42 -20.97
C VAL A 158 5.00 16.70 -20.40
N GLY A 159 5.78 17.50 -19.71
CA GLY A 159 5.30 18.70 -19.01
C GLY A 159 4.77 18.38 -17.61
N LYS A 160 3.46 18.22 -17.44
CA LYS A 160 2.88 17.82 -16.15
C LYS A 160 3.19 16.33 -15.87
N GLN A 161 3.80 16.04 -14.73
CA GLN A 161 3.98 14.66 -14.29
C GLN A 161 2.67 14.11 -13.76
N ILE A 162 2.34 12.88 -14.14
CA ILE A 162 1.12 12.17 -13.78
C ILE A 162 1.54 10.81 -13.24
N SER A 163 1.13 10.45 -12.02
CA SER A 163 1.31 9.13 -11.46
C SER A 163 0.08 8.27 -11.76
N ASN A 164 0.27 7.19 -12.49
CA ASN A 164 -0.76 6.23 -12.88
C ASN A 164 -0.57 4.93 -12.11
N LEU A 165 -1.63 4.12 -12.03
CA LEU A 165 -1.52 2.72 -11.62
C LEU A 165 -1.40 1.80 -12.82
N TYR A 166 -0.49 0.84 -12.70
CA TYR A 166 -0.26 -0.23 -13.67
C TYR A 166 -0.41 -1.59 -12.99
N ILE A 167 -0.70 -2.62 -13.79
CA ILE A 167 -0.77 -4.02 -13.36
C ILE A 167 0.04 -4.90 -14.31
N GLY A 168 0.64 -5.98 -13.77
CA GLY A 168 1.26 -7.06 -14.52
C GLY A 168 1.10 -8.39 -13.79
N GLU A 169 0.99 -9.51 -14.53
CA GLU A 169 1.10 -10.86 -13.99
C GLU A 169 2.56 -11.12 -13.62
N MET A 170 2.79 -11.74 -12.46
CA MET A 170 4.13 -12.08 -11.98
C MET A 170 4.59 -13.44 -12.54
N GLU A 171 5.87 -13.53 -12.93
CA GLU A 171 6.55 -14.76 -13.25
C GLU A 171 7.18 -15.40 -11.99
N THR A 172 7.77 -14.55 -11.19
CA THR A 172 8.34 -14.86 -9.87
C THR A 172 8.00 -13.76 -8.89
N PRO A 173 8.18 -13.94 -7.58
CA PRO A 173 7.93 -12.86 -6.61
C PRO A 173 8.75 -11.58 -6.83
N TYR A 174 9.72 -11.57 -7.70
CA TYR A 174 10.57 -10.41 -8.00
C TYR A 174 10.73 -10.11 -9.50
N LYS A 175 9.83 -10.68 -10.37
CA LYS A 175 9.84 -10.40 -11.81
C LYS A 175 8.43 -10.48 -12.40
N LEU A 176 8.08 -9.53 -13.25
CA LEU A 176 6.86 -9.57 -14.05
C LEU A 176 6.99 -10.56 -15.21
N LYS A 177 5.88 -11.21 -15.55
CA LYS A 177 5.71 -12.09 -16.72
C LYS A 177 5.18 -11.32 -17.93
N THR A 178 4.30 -10.36 -17.69
CA THR A 178 3.62 -9.60 -18.73
C THR A 178 4.11 -8.16 -18.78
N VAL A 179 3.98 -7.53 -19.94
CA VAL A 179 4.17 -6.09 -20.05
C VAL A 179 3.14 -5.35 -19.18
N GLN A 180 3.48 -4.14 -18.78
CA GLN A 180 2.60 -3.28 -17.99
C GLN A 180 1.26 -3.01 -18.71
N VAL A 181 0.19 -3.00 -17.92
CA VAL A 181 -1.14 -2.58 -18.37
C VAL A 181 -1.58 -1.40 -17.53
N LEU A 182 -1.99 -0.30 -18.16
CA LEU A 182 -2.51 0.86 -17.48
C LEU A 182 -3.89 0.55 -16.88
N LEU A 183 -4.04 0.66 -15.56
CA LEU A 183 -5.30 0.49 -14.85
C LEU A 183 -6.09 1.79 -14.74
N THR A 184 -5.43 2.85 -14.25
CA THR A 184 -6.07 4.13 -14.04
C THR A 184 -5.07 5.28 -14.05
N SER A 185 -5.57 6.45 -14.45
CA SER A 185 -4.91 7.74 -14.35
C SER A 185 -5.72 8.67 -13.45
N PRO A 186 -5.15 9.74 -12.90
CA PRO A 186 -5.92 10.75 -12.17
C PRO A 186 -6.80 11.55 -13.12
N ASP A 187 -8.03 11.07 -13.37
CA ASP A 187 -8.98 11.60 -14.36
C ASP A 187 -9.94 12.64 -13.79
N TYR A 188 -10.23 12.54 -12.48
CA TYR A 188 -11.18 13.42 -11.80
C TYR A 188 -10.47 14.56 -11.06
N ASP A 189 -11.19 15.67 -10.85
CA ASP A 189 -10.63 16.86 -10.18
C ASP A 189 -10.13 16.55 -8.76
N TRP A 190 -10.82 15.67 -8.04
CA TRP A 190 -10.45 15.24 -6.69
C TRP A 190 -9.17 14.39 -6.64
N GLU A 191 -8.70 13.89 -7.79
CA GLU A 191 -7.43 13.16 -7.91
C GLU A 191 -6.24 14.07 -8.24
N ARG A 192 -6.48 15.38 -8.38
CA ARG A 192 -5.54 16.34 -8.96
C ARG A 192 -5.23 17.53 -8.07
N VAL A 193 -5.61 17.48 -6.81
CA VAL A 193 -5.32 18.57 -5.88
C VAL A 193 -3.84 18.52 -5.50
N GLY A 194 -3.11 19.61 -5.77
CA GLY A 194 -1.65 19.68 -5.61
C GLY A 194 -0.91 18.85 -6.66
N PHE A 195 -0.93 17.54 -6.55
CA PHE A 195 -0.33 16.60 -7.50
C PHE A 195 -1.39 15.77 -8.24
N TRP A 196 -1.06 15.35 -9.45
CA TRP A 196 -1.89 14.45 -10.26
C TRP A 196 -1.43 13.03 -10.01
N VAL A 197 -2.01 12.36 -9.03
CA VAL A 197 -1.51 11.11 -8.49
C VAL A 197 -2.64 10.11 -8.30
N ASN A 198 -2.39 8.87 -8.75
CA ASN A 198 -2.97 7.65 -8.21
C ASN A 198 -1.81 6.79 -7.70
N GLU A 199 -1.88 6.35 -6.45
CA GLU A 199 -0.82 5.60 -5.75
C GLU A 199 -1.41 4.72 -4.64
N GLY A 200 -0.57 4.00 -3.88
CA GLY A 200 -0.99 3.22 -2.71
C GLY A 200 -2.11 2.21 -2.99
N PRO A 201 -1.99 1.33 -4.02
CA PRO A 201 -3.03 0.36 -4.33
C PRO A 201 -3.14 -0.70 -3.23
N ALA A 202 -4.37 -1.12 -2.93
CA ALA A 202 -4.64 -2.27 -2.06
C ALA A 202 -5.85 -3.05 -2.58
N VAL A 203 -5.87 -4.36 -2.37
CA VAL A 203 -6.89 -5.24 -2.94
C VAL A 203 -7.63 -6.01 -1.86
N ILE A 204 -8.95 -6.10 -2.00
CA ILE A 204 -9.82 -6.98 -1.23
C ILE A 204 -10.78 -7.71 -2.17
N HIS A 205 -11.00 -9.01 -1.89
CA HIS A 205 -11.92 -9.86 -2.63
C HIS A 205 -13.22 -10.04 -1.85
N HIS A 206 -14.35 -10.01 -2.56
CA HIS A 206 -15.66 -10.32 -1.98
C HIS A 206 -16.67 -10.73 -3.06
N ASP A 207 -17.38 -11.83 -2.83
CA ASP A 207 -18.48 -12.33 -3.68
C ASP A 207 -18.14 -12.39 -5.18
N GLY A 208 -16.97 -12.93 -5.54
CA GLY A 208 -16.53 -13.08 -6.93
C GLY A 208 -16.07 -11.78 -7.57
N ARG A 209 -15.82 -10.75 -6.77
CA ARG A 209 -15.33 -9.45 -7.21
C ARG A 209 -14.03 -9.06 -6.55
N ILE A 210 -13.23 -8.31 -7.28
CA ILE A 210 -12.01 -7.67 -6.83
C ILE A 210 -12.27 -6.19 -6.68
N TYR A 211 -11.98 -5.65 -5.50
CA TYR A 211 -12.00 -4.23 -5.19
C TYR A 211 -10.57 -3.76 -4.97
N LEU A 212 -10.09 -2.90 -5.86
CA LEU A 212 -8.77 -2.29 -5.78
C LEU A 212 -8.96 -0.83 -5.37
N THR A 213 -8.60 -0.52 -4.12
CA THR A 213 -8.54 0.86 -3.65
C THR A 213 -7.21 1.50 -4.03
N TYR A 214 -7.18 2.81 -4.14
CA TYR A 214 -5.96 3.59 -4.39
C TYR A 214 -6.11 4.96 -3.73
N SER A 215 -4.98 5.64 -3.56
CA SER A 215 -4.95 6.99 -3.03
C SER A 215 -4.68 8.02 -4.11
N ALA A 216 -5.12 9.25 -3.87
CA ALA A 216 -5.05 10.30 -4.87
C ALA A 216 -4.77 11.67 -4.26
N SER A 217 -4.24 12.59 -5.09
CA SER A 217 -3.86 13.96 -4.74
C SER A 217 -2.57 14.06 -3.91
N GLU A 218 -2.27 15.24 -3.38
CA GLU A 218 -1.11 15.46 -2.52
C GLU A 218 -1.31 14.87 -1.12
N THR A 219 -0.21 14.56 -0.42
CA THR A 219 -0.20 13.90 0.91
C THR A 219 -0.61 14.82 2.08
N GLY A 220 -1.41 15.86 1.80
CA GLY A 220 -2.02 16.75 2.79
C GLY A 220 -3.48 16.39 3.08
N ALA A 221 -4.28 17.37 3.50
CA ALA A 221 -5.70 17.19 3.79
C ALA A 221 -6.55 16.82 2.56
N ALA A 222 -6.03 17.03 1.35
CA ALA A 222 -6.66 16.66 0.09
C ALA A 222 -6.48 15.17 -0.27
N TYR A 223 -5.58 14.46 0.39
CA TYR A 223 -5.37 13.03 0.16
C TYR A 223 -6.64 12.25 0.43
N CYS A 224 -6.99 11.33 -0.45
CA CYS A 224 -8.26 10.62 -0.41
C CYS A 224 -8.16 9.30 -1.16
N MET A 225 -9.17 8.45 -1.03
CA MET A 225 -9.18 7.13 -1.65
C MET A 225 -10.18 7.05 -2.80
N GLY A 226 -9.75 6.44 -3.90
CA GLY A 226 -10.60 5.97 -5.00
C GLY A 226 -10.69 4.44 -5.01
N MET A 227 -11.49 3.90 -5.96
CA MET A 227 -11.68 2.46 -6.10
C MET A 227 -11.91 2.06 -7.55
N LEU A 228 -11.32 0.95 -7.93
CA LEU A 228 -11.60 0.17 -9.13
C LEU A 228 -12.27 -1.14 -8.73
N THR A 229 -13.14 -1.66 -9.59
CA THR A 229 -13.81 -2.96 -9.39
C THR A 229 -13.69 -3.80 -10.65
N ALA A 230 -13.37 -5.08 -10.49
CA ALA A 230 -13.40 -6.06 -11.57
C ALA A 230 -14.10 -7.35 -11.10
N ASP A 231 -14.56 -8.17 -12.06
CA ASP A 231 -15.01 -9.52 -11.79
C ASP A 231 -13.80 -10.45 -11.70
N GLU A 232 -13.74 -11.35 -10.73
CA GLU A 232 -12.64 -12.32 -10.57
C GLU A 232 -12.48 -13.25 -11.78
N ASP A 233 -13.57 -13.47 -12.57
CA ASP A 233 -13.56 -14.30 -13.77
C ASP A 233 -13.10 -13.53 -15.02
N SER A 234 -12.94 -12.21 -14.93
CA SER A 234 -12.51 -11.39 -16.07
C SER A 234 -11.00 -11.47 -16.32
N ASP A 235 -10.57 -11.03 -17.50
CA ASP A 235 -9.16 -10.81 -17.77
C ASP A 235 -8.68 -9.53 -17.06
N LEU A 236 -7.95 -9.67 -15.97
CA LEU A 236 -7.46 -8.54 -15.18
C LEU A 236 -6.42 -7.68 -15.90
N LEU A 237 -5.85 -8.19 -17.00
CA LEU A 237 -4.92 -7.46 -17.87
C LEU A 237 -5.64 -6.75 -19.02
N ASP A 238 -6.97 -6.87 -19.14
CA ASP A 238 -7.77 -6.00 -20.01
C ASP A 238 -8.26 -4.78 -19.18
N PRO A 239 -7.84 -3.54 -19.50
CA PRO A 239 -8.32 -2.35 -18.79
C PRO A 239 -9.85 -2.22 -18.76
N LYS A 240 -10.55 -2.81 -19.71
CA LYS A 240 -12.03 -2.78 -19.80
C LYS A 240 -12.71 -3.66 -18.74
N SER A 241 -11.98 -4.57 -18.13
CA SER A 241 -12.47 -5.39 -17.01
C SER A 241 -12.67 -4.57 -15.74
N TRP A 242 -12.03 -3.40 -15.66
CA TRP A 242 -12.05 -2.54 -14.49
C TRP A 242 -13.00 -1.38 -14.63
N THR A 243 -13.83 -1.17 -13.62
CA THR A 243 -14.74 -0.02 -13.50
C THR A 243 -14.23 0.89 -12.40
N LYS A 244 -14.03 2.18 -12.73
CA LYS A 244 -13.57 3.21 -11.79
C LYS A 244 -14.74 3.91 -11.13
N GLU A 245 -14.71 4.03 -9.79
CA GLU A 245 -15.68 4.85 -9.06
C GLU A 245 -15.48 6.34 -9.39
N ARG A 246 -16.60 7.02 -9.62
CA ARG A 246 -16.61 8.44 -10.03
C ARG A 246 -16.23 9.38 -8.88
N TYR A 247 -16.55 8.99 -7.65
CA TYR A 247 -16.36 9.80 -6.46
C TYR A 247 -15.35 9.12 -5.53
N PRO A 248 -14.62 9.88 -4.70
CA PRO A 248 -13.75 9.27 -3.71
C PRO A 248 -14.57 8.41 -2.74
N VAL A 249 -14.06 7.24 -2.40
CA VAL A 249 -14.72 6.31 -1.47
C VAL A 249 -14.40 6.63 -0.01
N LEU A 250 -13.32 7.38 0.23
CA LEU A 250 -12.96 7.91 1.54
C LEU A 250 -12.21 9.23 1.37
N ARG A 251 -12.49 10.21 2.23
CA ARG A 251 -11.87 11.55 2.22
C ARG A 251 -11.85 12.15 3.61
N THR A 252 -11.17 13.27 3.77
CA THR A 252 -11.14 14.09 4.98
C THR A 252 -12.55 14.29 5.59
N ASP A 253 -12.64 14.11 6.90
CA ASP A 253 -13.79 14.48 7.72
C ASP A 253 -13.33 15.46 8.81
N GLU A 254 -13.52 16.75 8.54
CA GLU A 254 -13.13 17.83 9.46
C GLU A 254 -13.90 17.76 10.79
N SER A 255 -15.14 17.28 10.76
CA SER A 255 -15.97 17.18 11.97
C SER A 255 -15.43 16.17 12.98
N ARG A 256 -14.65 15.19 12.49
CA ARG A 256 -13.99 14.14 13.29
C ARG A 256 -12.50 14.42 13.50
N GLY A 257 -11.96 15.46 12.89
CA GLY A 257 -10.52 15.75 12.93
C GLY A 257 -9.68 14.72 12.20
N ILE A 258 -10.19 14.12 11.13
CA ILE A 258 -9.47 13.14 10.31
C ILE A 258 -9.16 13.78 8.96
N TYR A 259 -7.88 13.91 8.64
CA TYR A 259 -7.40 14.61 7.45
C TYR A 259 -6.51 13.71 6.59
N GLY A 260 -6.73 13.76 5.27
CA GLY A 260 -5.93 13.05 4.28
C GLY A 260 -5.86 11.54 4.50
N PRO A 261 -7.00 10.83 4.59
CA PRO A 261 -7.01 9.38 4.74
C PRO A 261 -6.60 8.70 3.45
N GLY A 262 -5.76 7.68 3.56
CA GLY A 262 -5.36 6.90 2.38
C GLY A 262 -4.24 5.91 2.65
N HIS A 263 -3.63 5.43 1.57
CA HIS A 263 -2.58 4.44 1.51
C HIS A 263 -2.88 3.27 2.46
N ASN A 264 -3.98 2.62 2.17
CA ASN A 264 -4.53 1.56 3.00
C ASN A 264 -4.00 0.18 2.63
N SER A 265 -4.13 -0.73 3.58
CA SER A 265 -4.08 -2.18 3.38
C SER A 265 -5.33 -2.83 3.96
N PHE A 266 -5.54 -4.10 3.68
CA PHE A 266 -6.65 -4.88 4.20
C PHE A 266 -6.15 -6.05 5.04
N THR A 267 -6.84 -6.33 6.14
CA THR A 267 -6.63 -7.49 6.99
C THR A 267 -7.98 -7.96 7.55
N GLU A 268 -7.95 -8.92 8.46
CA GLU A 268 -9.12 -9.40 9.18
C GLU A 268 -8.84 -9.32 10.68
N ASP A 269 -9.88 -9.12 11.48
CA ASP A 269 -9.78 -9.31 12.93
C ASP A 269 -9.74 -10.81 13.30
N GLU A 270 -9.70 -11.12 14.59
CA GLU A 270 -9.63 -12.49 15.10
C GLU A 270 -10.86 -13.32 14.74
N GLU A 271 -12.03 -12.67 14.56
CA GLU A 271 -13.28 -13.29 14.15
C GLU A 271 -13.43 -13.43 12.63
N GLY A 272 -12.47 -12.91 11.86
CA GLY A 272 -12.49 -12.95 10.39
C GLY A 272 -13.30 -11.81 9.76
N ASN A 273 -13.63 -10.76 10.50
CA ASN A 273 -14.25 -9.59 9.93
C ASN A 273 -13.20 -8.73 9.21
N PRO A 274 -13.51 -8.19 8.01
CA PRO A 274 -12.54 -7.41 7.26
C PRO A 274 -12.29 -6.04 7.93
N VAL A 275 -11.02 -5.70 8.01
CA VAL A 275 -10.53 -4.44 8.58
C VAL A 275 -9.63 -3.74 7.56
N MET A 276 -9.87 -2.47 7.33
CA MET A 276 -8.95 -1.59 6.60
C MET A 276 -7.98 -0.95 7.59
N VAL A 277 -6.70 -1.01 7.26
CA VAL A 277 -5.64 -0.27 7.94
C VAL A 277 -5.20 0.84 7.01
N TYR A 278 -5.24 2.08 7.45
CA TYR A 278 -4.94 3.26 6.62
C TYR A 278 -4.18 4.30 7.42
N HIS A 279 -3.56 5.26 6.76
CA HIS A 279 -3.05 6.40 7.51
C HIS A 279 -3.94 7.62 7.35
N ALA A 280 -3.95 8.46 8.38
CA ALA A 280 -4.51 9.80 8.33
C ALA A 280 -3.79 10.72 9.32
N ARG A 281 -4.05 12.03 9.20
CA ARG A 281 -3.60 13.07 10.11
C ARG A 281 -4.72 13.50 11.03
N THR A 282 -4.38 14.04 12.19
CA THR A 282 -5.31 14.67 13.12
C THR A 282 -5.31 16.20 13.00
N GLU A 283 -4.51 16.75 12.09
CA GLU A 283 -4.29 18.18 11.88
C GLU A 283 -4.49 18.52 10.39
N ALA A 284 -5.26 19.60 10.11
CA ALA A 284 -5.50 20.08 8.75
C ALA A 284 -4.28 20.78 8.16
N GLU A 285 -3.62 21.61 9.00
CA GLU A 285 -2.47 22.41 8.62
C GLU A 285 -1.18 21.64 8.93
N ILE A 286 -0.28 21.59 7.96
CA ILE A 286 0.99 20.87 8.06
C ILE A 286 2.11 21.89 8.03
N GLU A 287 2.89 21.94 9.10
CA GLU A 287 4.11 22.74 9.13
C GLU A 287 5.20 22.10 8.25
N GLY A 288 5.75 22.89 7.34
CA GLY A 288 6.81 22.45 6.45
C GLY A 288 6.34 21.61 5.25
N ASN A 289 7.19 20.71 4.78
CA ASN A 289 6.86 19.83 3.67
C ASN A 289 6.03 18.62 4.18
N PRO A 290 4.82 18.40 3.63
CA PRO A 290 3.96 17.28 4.03
C PRO A 290 4.63 15.90 4.02
N LEU A 291 5.57 15.68 3.10
CA LEU A 291 6.31 14.43 2.99
C LEU A 291 7.15 14.12 4.23
N TYR A 292 7.78 15.14 4.81
CA TYR A 292 8.66 15.00 5.97
C TYR A 292 7.99 15.28 7.31
N ASN A 293 6.72 15.71 7.30
CA ASN A 293 5.96 15.84 8.53
C ASN A 293 5.54 14.44 9.03
N PRO A 294 5.94 14.03 10.26
CA PRO A 294 5.78 12.66 10.73
C PRO A 294 4.34 12.28 11.10
N ASN A 295 3.43 13.26 11.18
CA ASN A 295 2.09 13.08 11.78
C ASN A 295 1.07 12.42 10.85
N ARG A 296 1.49 11.40 10.12
CA ARG A 296 0.61 10.41 9.50
C ARG A 296 0.55 9.20 10.43
N HIS A 297 -0.64 8.93 10.97
CA HIS A 297 -0.84 7.88 11.96
C HIS A 297 -1.58 6.71 11.34
N ALA A 298 -1.16 5.48 11.61
CA ALA A 298 -1.94 4.31 11.25
C ALA A 298 -3.24 4.30 12.06
N MET A 299 -4.34 4.04 11.37
CA MET A 299 -5.70 3.95 11.90
C MET A 299 -6.37 2.67 11.39
N LEU A 300 -7.42 2.24 12.06
CA LEU A 300 -8.23 1.08 11.69
C LEU A 300 -9.63 1.54 11.30
N MET A 301 -10.26 0.85 10.34
CA MET A 301 -11.66 1.04 9.96
C MET A 301 -12.32 -0.32 9.75
N LYS A 302 -13.52 -0.51 10.33
CA LYS A 302 -14.35 -1.67 9.99
C LYS A 302 -14.86 -1.54 8.57
N ILE A 303 -14.79 -2.62 7.81
CA ILE A 303 -15.40 -2.69 6.49
C ILE A 303 -16.77 -3.33 6.63
N ARG A 304 -17.78 -2.68 6.06
CA ARG A 304 -19.12 -3.22 5.88
C ARG A 304 -19.37 -3.43 4.39
N TRP A 305 -20.26 -4.30 4.05
CA TRP A 305 -20.63 -4.56 2.66
C TRP A 305 -22.01 -3.99 2.36
N ASP A 306 -22.16 -3.31 1.23
CA ASP A 306 -23.47 -2.88 0.73
C ASP A 306 -24.26 -4.11 0.30
N GLU A 307 -25.35 -4.43 0.99
CA GLU A 307 -26.17 -5.62 0.73
C GLU A 307 -26.74 -5.69 -0.69
N LYS A 308 -26.84 -4.56 -1.38
CA LYS A 308 -27.42 -4.48 -2.73
C LYS A 308 -26.36 -4.54 -3.83
N LYS A 309 -25.20 -3.93 -3.57
CA LYS A 309 -24.12 -3.80 -4.56
C LYS A 309 -22.99 -4.80 -4.32
N GLY A 310 -22.92 -5.40 -3.14
CA GLY A 310 -21.79 -6.22 -2.70
C GLY A 310 -20.49 -5.42 -2.51
N ALA A 311 -20.53 -4.10 -2.65
CA ALA A 311 -19.35 -3.25 -2.57
C ALA A 311 -18.94 -2.94 -1.12
N PRO A 312 -17.64 -2.72 -0.84
CA PRO A 312 -17.19 -2.32 0.49
C PRO A 312 -17.67 -0.88 0.77
N ILE A 313 -18.09 -0.65 2.01
CA ILE A 313 -18.46 0.66 2.56
C ILE A 313 -17.32 1.12 3.46
N PHE A 314 -16.67 2.21 3.09
CA PHE A 314 -15.69 2.90 3.90
C PHE A 314 -16.36 4.08 4.59
N SER A 315 -16.55 4.00 5.90
CA SER A 315 -17.28 5.00 6.66
C SER A 315 -16.67 5.19 8.04
N TYR A 316 -16.60 6.44 8.48
CA TYR A 316 -16.22 6.81 9.84
C TYR A 316 -17.36 6.59 10.86
N GLU A 317 -18.54 6.22 10.41
CA GLU A 317 -19.66 5.85 11.26
C GLU A 317 -19.53 4.38 11.70
N ASP A 318 -19.80 4.10 12.97
CA ASP A 318 -19.79 2.77 13.56
C ASP A 318 -20.95 1.89 13.07
#